data_365de09a1e2357a359bf37ae888ebd2f
#
_entry.id   365de09a1e2357a359bf37ae888ebd2f
#
_cell.length_a   1.000
_cell.length_b   1.000
_cell.length_c   1.000
_cell.angle_alpha   90.00
_cell.angle_beta   90.00
_cell.angle_gamma   90.00
#
_symmetry.space_group_name_H-M   'P 1'
#
loop_
_entity.id
_entity.type
_entity.pdbx_description
1 polymer ?
#
loop_
_entity_poly.entity_id
_entity_poly.type
_entity_poly.pdbx_seq_one_letter_code
_entity_poly.pdbx_strand_id
1 'polypeptide(L)'
;MINIEVERDADLSADTVWEEMKHFDRVLNWVPGGDKSTISIKGEGIGMTRDINLVTQGYVQHELIDFDNNKKMFSYKLTDGKPVGMEHYTVVASVTEIDENNCKIRWSGKMTSDKRVNENDVGEALKTALENMVTGTIALLKNEDPIFVEQPLEDWQYKNS
;
A
#
# COMPACT_ATOMS: atom_id res chain seq x y z
N MET A 1 -2.34 8.18 -17.54
CA MET A 1 -2.10 7.05 -16.63
C MET A 1 -0.64 6.98 -16.26
N ILE A 2 -0.35 6.82 -14.99
CA ILE A 2 1.02 6.71 -14.47
C ILE A 2 1.25 5.30 -13.95
N ASN A 3 2.45 4.76 -14.22
CA ASN A 3 2.93 3.50 -13.66
C ASN A 3 3.99 3.80 -12.61
N ILE A 4 3.83 3.21 -11.43
CA ILE A 4 4.75 3.34 -10.29
C ILE A 4 5.28 1.97 -9.95
N GLU A 5 6.57 1.89 -9.62
CA GLU A 5 7.18 0.64 -9.17
C GLU A 5 8.14 0.92 -8.02
N VAL A 6 8.03 0.10 -6.98
CA VAL A 6 8.91 0.12 -5.81
C VAL A 6 9.44 -1.29 -5.61
N GLU A 7 10.76 -1.45 -5.56
CA GLU A 7 11.41 -2.71 -5.23
C GLU A 7 12.36 -2.50 -4.06
N ARG A 8 12.44 -3.48 -3.19
CA ARG A 8 13.41 -3.46 -2.09
C ARG A 8 13.82 -4.88 -1.73
N ASP A 9 15.13 -5.09 -1.61
CA ASP A 9 15.67 -6.31 -1.06
C ASP A 9 15.62 -6.25 0.47
N ALA A 10 15.28 -7.36 1.10
CA ALA A 10 15.22 -7.47 2.56
C ALA A 10 16.00 -8.70 3.01
N ASP A 11 16.70 -8.57 4.12
CA ASP A 11 17.41 -9.68 4.78
C ASP A 11 16.48 -10.49 5.69
N LEU A 12 15.35 -10.88 5.10
CA LEU A 12 14.29 -11.71 5.67
C LEU A 12 13.91 -12.76 4.62
N SER A 13 13.47 -13.93 5.07
CA SER A 13 13.00 -14.95 4.13
C SER A 13 11.70 -14.47 3.44
N ALA A 14 11.48 -14.93 2.21
CA ALA A 14 10.27 -14.66 1.48
C ALA A 14 9.02 -15.11 2.25
N ASP A 15 9.08 -16.27 2.88
CA ASP A 15 7.96 -16.77 3.69
C ASP A 15 7.66 -15.86 4.89
N THR A 16 8.68 -15.37 5.57
CA THR A 16 8.50 -14.47 6.71
C THR A 16 7.80 -13.17 6.28
N VAL A 17 8.24 -12.57 5.19
CA VAL A 17 7.63 -11.34 4.67
C VAL A 17 6.21 -11.60 4.18
N TRP A 18 6.01 -12.66 3.41
CA TRP A 18 4.70 -13.00 2.86
C TRP A 18 3.67 -13.32 3.95
N GLU A 19 4.06 -14.01 5.02
CA GLU A 19 3.15 -14.35 6.13
C GLU A 19 2.57 -13.10 6.81
N GLU A 20 3.27 -11.97 6.80
CA GLU A 20 2.70 -10.70 7.27
C GLU A 20 1.97 -9.97 6.14
N MET A 21 2.62 -9.80 4.99
CA MET A 21 2.13 -8.95 3.89
C MET A 21 0.84 -9.48 3.25
N LYS A 22 0.60 -10.79 3.27
CA LYS A 22 -0.61 -11.40 2.69
C LYS A 22 -1.90 -11.00 3.41
N HIS A 23 -1.80 -10.45 4.61
CA HIS A 23 -2.97 -10.03 5.39
C HIS A 23 -3.43 -8.63 4.97
N PHE A 24 -4.33 -8.59 4.01
CA PHE A 24 -4.94 -7.37 3.49
C PHE A 24 -5.55 -6.48 4.58
N ASP A 25 -6.01 -7.09 5.66
CA ASP A 25 -6.62 -6.41 6.82
C ASP A 25 -5.60 -5.79 7.78
N ARG A 26 -4.30 -6.05 7.63
CA ARG A 26 -3.26 -5.57 8.55
C ARG A 26 -2.50 -4.35 8.07
N VAL A 27 -2.96 -3.70 7.01
CA VAL A 27 -2.23 -2.58 6.38
C VAL A 27 -1.91 -1.45 7.34
N LEU A 28 -2.73 -1.21 8.36
CA LEU A 28 -2.47 -0.14 9.35
C LEU A 28 -1.22 -0.41 10.19
N ASN A 29 -0.73 -1.64 10.25
CA ASN A 29 0.51 -1.98 10.94
C ASN A 29 1.75 -1.55 10.15
N TRP A 30 1.60 -1.17 8.87
CA TRP A 30 2.72 -0.91 7.96
C TRP A 30 2.80 0.54 7.49
N VAL A 31 1.88 1.40 7.87
CA VAL A 31 1.75 2.75 7.30
C VAL A 31 1.94 3.83 8.36
N PRO A 32 2.39 5.03 7.96
CA PRO A 32 2.47 6.16 8.88
C PRO A 32 1.10 6.49 9.46
N GLY A 33 1.04 6.69 10.77
CA GLY A 33 -0.20 7.05 11.45
C GLY A 33 -1.22 5.91 11.54
N GLY A 34 -0.82 4.68 11.25
CA GLY A 34 -1.72 3.52 11.29
C GLY A 34 -2.34 3.29 12.66
N ASP A 35 -1.60 3.56 13.73
CA ASP A 35 -2.07 3.46 15.11
C ASP A 35 -3.19 4.46 15.46
N LYS A 36 -3.32 5.54 14.70
CA LYS A 36 -4.36 6.57 14.86
C LYS A 36 -5.44 6.51 13.77
N SER A 37 -5.29 5.58 12.84
CA SER A 37 -6.21 5.37 11.73
C SER A 37 -7.18 4.24 12.05
N THR A 38 -8.25 4.10 11.26
CA THR A 38 -9.26 3.06 11.47
C THR A 38 -9.45 2.24 10.20
N ILE A 39 -9.81 0.98 10.37
CA ILE A 39 -10.07 0.05 9.26
C ILE A 39 -11.30 -0.80 9.57
N SER A 40 -12.12 -1.04 8.54
CA SER A 40 -13.28 -1.92 8.59
C SER A 40 -13.24 -2.87 7.40
N ILE A 41 -13.44 -4.16 7.64
CA ILE A 41 -13.35 -5.21 6.61
C ILE A 41 -14.76 -5.76 6.33
N LYS A 42 -15.06 -5.97 5.04
CA LYS A 42 -16.29 -6.65 4.58
C LYS A 42 -15.89 -7.79 3.66
N GLY A 43 -16.49 -8.96 3.91
CA GLY A 43 -16.22 -10.16 3.11
C GLY A 43 -14.92 -10.86 3.48
N GLU A 44 -14.57 -11.85 2.68
CA GLU A 44 -13.35 -12.62 2.82
C GLU A 44 -12.89 -13.12 1.44
N GLY A 45 -11.58 -13.34 1.28
CA GLY A 45 -11.02 -13.76 0.00
C GLY A 45 -11.12 -12.68 -1.07
N ILE A 46 -11.00 -13.09 -2.33
CA ILE A 46 -11.13 -12.18 -3.47
C ILE A 46 -12.53 -11.55 -3.45
N GLY A 47 -12.58 -10.24 -3.61
CA GLY A 47 -13.80 -9.45 -3.51
C GLY A 47 -14.02 -8.80 -2.15
N MET A 48 -13.24 -9.18 -1.12
CA MET A 48 -13.31 -8.49 0.17
C MET A 48 -12.88 -7.03 0.01
N THR A 49 -13.47 -6.18 0.84
CA THR A 49 -13.15 -4.75 0.85
C THR A 49 -12.62 -4.32 2.21
N ARG A 50 -11.76 -3.30 2.18
CA ARG A 50 -11.34 -2.61 3.39
C ARG A 50 -11.64 -1.12 3.25
N ASP A 51 -12.33 -0.59 4.26
CA ASP A 51 -12.61 0.84 4.39
C ASP A 51 -11.62 1.39 5.41
N ILE A 52 -10.79 2.34 4.98
CA ILE A 52 -9.72 2.87 5.80
C ILE A 52 -9.90 4.38 5.93
N ASN A 53 -9.82 4.88 7.16
CA ASN A 53 -9.69 6.31 7.42
C ASN A 53 -8.27 6.57 7.89
N LEU A 54 -7.42 6.99 6.95
CA LEU A 54 -6.02 7.29 7.21
C LEU A 54 -5.90 8.72 7.73
N VAL A 55 -5.24 8.90 8.87
CA VAL A 55 -5.00 10.26 9.41
C VAL A 55 -4.13 11.10 8.48
N THR A 56 -3.37 10.45 7.58
CA THR A 56 -2.46 11.10 6.64
C THR A 56 -3.11 11.40 5.27
N GLN A 57 -4.09 10.61 4.84
CA GLN A 57 -4.61 10.67 3.47
C GLN A 57 -6.15 10.62 3.36
N GLY A 58 -6.86 10.57 4.49
CA GLY A 58 -8.31 10.52 4.51
C GLY A 58 -8.89 9.15 4.20
N TYR A 59 -10.13 9.14 3.70
CA TYR A 59 -10.90 7.91 3.46
C TYR A 59 -10.54 7.26 2.13
N VAL A 60 -10.31 5.95 2.16
CA VAL A 60 -10.18 5.10 0.98
C VAL A 60 -10.92 3.78 1.18
N GLN A 61 -11.46 3.24 0.10
CA GLN A 61 -11.95 1.87 0.06
C GLN A 61 -11.15 1.10 -1.00
N HIS A 62 -10.67 -0.06 -0.62
CA HIS A 62 -9.96 -0.97 -1.52
C HIS A 62 -10.72 -2.30 -1.62
N GLU A 63 -10.70 -2.88 -2.82
CA GLU A 63 -11.19 -4.23 -3.05
C GLU A 63 -10.05 -5.15 -3.45
N LEU A 64 -9.93 -6.30 -2.79
CA LEU A 64 -8.97 -7.34 -3.16
C LEU A 64 -9.45 -8.00 -4.46
N ILE A 65 -8.66 -7.92 -5.53
CA ILE A 65 -9.04 -8.40 -6.86
C ILE A 65 -8.27 -9.63 -7.31
N ASP A 66 -7.13 -9.93 -6.68
CA ASP A 66 -6.36 -11.13 -6.96
C ASP A 66 -5.55 -11.53 -5.73
N PHE A 67 -5.32 -12.82 -5.58
CA PHE A 67 -4.55 -13.38 -4.47
C PHE A 67 -4.01 -14.75 -4.87
N ASP A 68 -2.68 -14.92 -4.81
CA ASP A 68 -2.03 -16.20 -5.09
C ASP A 68 -0.99 -16.49 -4.02
N ASN A 69 -1.33 -17.40 -3.10
CA ASN A 69 -0.46 -17.74 -1.98
C ASN A 69 0.81 -18.47 -2.44
N ASN A 70 0.74 -19.22 -3.52
CA ASN A 70 1.90 -19.95 -4.04
C ASN A 70 2.92 -19.01 -4.70
N LYS A 71 2.43 -18.03 -5.45
CA LYS A 71 3.25 -17.00 -6.08
C LYS A 71 3.63 -15.87 -5.15
N LYS A 72 3.06 -15.83 -3.94
CA LYS A 72 3.25 -14.77 -2.97
C LYS A 72 2.95 -13.40 -3.59
N MET A 73 1.72 -13.26 -4.11
CA MET A 73 1.26 -12.00 -4.71
C MET A 73 -0.21 -11.75 -4.39
N PHE A 74 -0.57 -10.48 -4.31
CA PHE A 74 -1.96 -10.04 -4.30
C PHE A 74 -2.10 -8.72 -5.04
N SER A 75 -3.35 -8.39 -5.38
CA SER A 75 -3.67 -7.15 -6.08
C SER A 75 -4.96 -6.57 -5.54
N TYR A 76 -5.04 -5.25 -5.45
CA TYR A 76 -6.24 -4.54 -5.07
C TYR A 76 -6.42 -3.28 -5.91
N LYS A 77 -7.64 -2.74 -5.88
CA LYS A 77 -7.97 -1.49 -6.56
C LYS A 77 -8.69 -0.53 -5.62
N LEU A 78 -8.56 0.76 -5.90
CA LEU A 78 -9.34 1.80 -5.26
C LEU A 78 -10.78 1.74 -5.80
N THR A 79 -11.76 1.64 -4.91
CA THR A 79 -13.17 1.59 -5.26
C THR A 79 -13.96 2.79 -4.74
N ASP A 80 -13.43 3.53 -3.76
CA ASP A 80 -14.03 4.76 -3.25
C ASP A 80 -12.96 5.62 -2.59
N GLY A 81 -13.21 6.95 -2.57
CA GLY A 81 -12.27 7.94 -2.05
C GLY A 81 -11.37 8.52 -3.13
N LYS A 82 -10.72 9.63 -2.83
CA LYS A 82 -9.76 10.32 -3.71
C LYS A 82 -8.53 10.74 -2.90
N PRO A 83 -7.74 9.79 -2.39
CA PRO A 83 -6.59 10.15 -1.56
C PRO A 83 -5.61 11.00 -2.37
N VAL A 84 -5.28 12.18 -1.87
CA VAL A 84 -4.41 13.19 -2.50
C VAL A 84 -4.70 13.46 -3.98
N GLY A 85 -5.96 13.26 -4.41
CA GLY A 85 -6.39 13.50 -5.79
C GLY A 85 -6.31 12.29 -6.72
N MET A 86 -6.01 11.12 -6.21
CA MET A 86 -6.03 9.88 -7.01
C MET A 86 -7.48 9.46 -7.25
N GLU A 87 -7.88 9.27 -8.51
CA GLU A 87 -9.24 8.81 -8.84
C GLU A 87 -9.35 7.30 -8.95
N HIS A 88 -8.38 6.69 -9.61
CA HIS A 88 -8.33 5.25 -9.82
C HIS A 88 -6.90 4.76 -9.65
N TYR A 89 -6.73 3.67 -8.94
CA TYR A 89 -5.46 2.94 -8.99
C TYR A 89 -5.68 1.46 -8.76
N THR A 90 -4.76 0.68 -9.31
CA THR A 90 -4.63 -0.75 -9.08
C THR A 90 -3.20 -0.99 -8.61
N VAL A 91 -3.05 -1.75 -7.56
CA VAL A 91 -1.75 -2.07 -6.96
C VAL A 91 -1.53 -3.57 -6.98
N VAL A 92 -0.32 -3.98 -7.30
CA VAL A 92 0.13 -5.37 -7.21
C VAL A 92 1.30 -5.44 -6.25
N ALA A 93 1.21 -6.33 -5.27
CA ALA A 93 2.27 -6.59 -4.30
C ALA A 93 2.76 -8.02 -4.44
N SER A 94 4.05 -8.22 -4.41
CA SER A 94 4.65 -9.55 -4.50
C SER A 94 5.94 -9.67 -3.71
N VAL A 95 6.26 -10.91 -3.33
CA VAL A 95 7.51 -11.26 -2.67
C VAL A 95 8.18 -12.37 -3.47
N THR A 96 9.44 -12.15 -3.85
CA THR A 96 10.23 -13.12 -4.59
C THR A 96 11.43 -13.57 -3.75
N GLU A 97 11.64 -14.89 -3.64
CA GLU A 97 12.79 -15.42 -2.93
C GLU A 97 14.08 -15.11 -3.70
N ILE A 98 15.11 -14.62 -3.00
CA ILE A 98 16.48 -14.50 -3.51
C ILE A 98 17.29 -15.72 -3.04
N ASP A 99 17.24 -16.00 -1.74
CA ASP A 99 17.76 -17.19 -1.10
C ASP A 99 16.97 -17.47 0.19
N GLU A 100 17.37 -18.42 1.00
CA GLU A 100 16.62 -18.82 2.19
C GLU A 100 16.47 -17.71 3.25
N ASN A 101 17.33 -16.68 3.22
CA ASN A 101 17.37 -15.61 4.21
C ASN A 101 17.13 -14.21 3.61
N ASN A 102 16.90 -14.11 2.30
CA ASN A 102 16.75 -12.84 1.59
C ASN A 102 15.62 -12.93 0.58
N CYS A 103 14.92 -11.84 0.41
CA CYS A 103 13.83 -11.72 -0.57
C CYS A 103 13.80 -10.34 -1.22
N LYS A 104 13.07 -10.25 -2.32
CA LYS A 104 12.74 -8.99 -2.98
C LYS A 104 11.26 -8.71 -2.79
N ILE A 105 10.95 -7.54 -2.27
CA ILE A 105 9.58 -7.05 -2.11
C ILE A 105 9.31 -6.07 -3.24
N ARG A 106 8.22 -6.29 -3.98
CA ARG A 106 7.85 -5.43 -5.10
C ARG A 106 6.40 -4.98 -4.95
N TRP A 107 6.20 -3.68 -5.06
CA TRP A 107 4.88 -3.06 -5.15
C TRP A 107 4.83 -2.23 -6.43
N SER A 108 3.81 -2.46 -7.24
CA SER A 108 3.61 -1.69 -8.47
C SER A 108 2.19 -1.14 -8.49
N GLY A 109 2.03 0.04 -9.07
CA GLY A 109 0.73 0.69 -9.17
C GLY A 109 0.52 1.32 -10.52
N LYS A 110 -0.74 1.31 -10.98
CA LYS A 110 -1.21 2.06 -12.14
C LYS A 110 -2.29 3.01 -11.63
N MET A 111 -2.18 4.30 -11.96
CA MET A 111 -3.11 5.28 -11.43
C MET A 111 -3.53 6.33 -12.44
N THR A 112 -4.69 6.91 -12.21
CA THR A 112 -5.14 8.16 -12.82
C THR A 112 -5.51 9.14 -11.72
N SER A 113 -5.38 10.43 -11.99
CA SER A 113 -5.66 11.47 -11.02
C SER A 113 -6.80 12.38 -11.47
N ASP A 114 -7.36 13.12 -10.52
CA ASP A 114 -8.28 14.21 -10.80
C ASP A 114 -7.59 15.26 -11.66
N LYS A 115 -8.32 15.85 -12.60
CA LYS A 115 -7.79 16.84 -13.54
C LYS A 115 -7.28 18.12 -12.87
N ARG A 116 -7.67 18.37 -11.62
CA ARG A 116 -7.29 19.56 -10.86
C ARG A 116 -5.93 19.45 -10.19
N VAL A 117 -5.31 18.29 -10.23
CA VAL A 117 -3.99 18.05 -9.63
C VAL A 117 -2.97 17.64 -10.69
N ASN A 118 -1.69 17.86 -10.41
CA ASN A 118 -0.62 17.43 -11.30
C ASN A 118 -0.43 15.92 -11.18
N GLU A 119 -0.61 15.20 -12.29
CA GLU A 119 -0.54 13.74 -12.30
C GLU A 119 0.81 13.20 -11.83
N ASN A 120 1.91 13.88 -12.18
CA ASN A 120 3.25 13.46 -11.76
C ASN A 120 3.44 13.62 -10.26
N ASP A 121 2.94 14.70 -9.66
CA ASP A 121 3.01 14.91 -8.21
C ASP A 121 2.20 13.87 -7.45
N VAL A 122 1.02 13.53 -7.96
CA VAL A 122 0.17 12.50 -7.37
C VAL A 122 0.81 11.12 -7.53
N GLY A 123 1.49 10.86 -8.65
CA GLY A 123 2.27 9.65 -8.86
C GLY A 123 3.39 9.50 -7.82
N GLU A 124 4.12 10.58 -7.53
CA GLU A 124 5.14 10.56 -6.48
C GLU A 124 4.54 10.32 -5.10
N ALA A 125 3.32 10.82 -4.84
CA ALA A 125 2.61 10.57 -3.59
C ALA A 125 2.25 9.08 -3.45
N LEU A 126 1.78 8.44 -4.52
CA LEU A 126 1.52 6.99 -4.50
C LEU A 126 2.81 6.20 -4.28
N LYS A 127 3.88 6.56 -4.97
CA LYS A 127 5.19 5.93 -4.81
C LYS A 127 5.66 6.00 -3.35
N THR A 128 5.55 7.18 -2.74
CA THR A 128 5.91 7.38 -1.33
C THR A 128 5.05 6.49 -0.42
N ALA A 129 3.76 6.39 -0.67
CA ALA A 129 2.87 5.52 0.11
C ALA A 129 3.29 4.05 0.01
N LEU A 130 3.63 3.57 -1.18
CA LEU A 130 4.08 2.18 -1.38
C LEU A 130 5.46 1.94 -0.73
N GLU A 131 6.39 2.88 -0.84
CA GLU A 131 7.69 2.79 -0.17
C GLU A 131 7.52 2.72 1.35
N ASN A 132 6.63 3.51 1.91
CA ASN A 132 6.35 3.50 3.35
C ASN A 132 5.74 2.17 3.80
N MET A 133 4.89 1.56 2.99
CA MET A 133 4.34 0.23 3.30
C MET A 133 5.43 -0.83 3.37
N VAL A 134 6.40 -0.80 2.46
CA VAL A 134 7.56 -1.70 2.50
C VAL A 134 8.40 -1.45 3.76
N THR A 135 8.71 -0.18 4.03
CA THR A 135 9.47 0.22 5.22
C THR A 135 8.78 -0.26 6.50
N GLY A 136 7.47 -0.04 6.62
CA GLY A 136 6.69 -0.44 7.78
C GLY A 136 6.64 -1.95 7.96
N THR A 137 6.49 -2.71 6.89
CA THR A 137 6.48 -4.17 6.93
C THR A 137 7.82 -4.72 7.43
N ILE A 138 8.93 -4.25 6.86
CA ILE A 138 10.27 -4.68 7.27
C ILE A 138 10.55 -4.33 8.73
N ALA A 139 10.24 -3.10 9.13
CA ALA A 139 10.45 -2.65 10.50
C ALA A 139 9.65 -3.47 11.51
N LEU A 140 8.38 -3.76 11.19
CA LEU A 140 7.53 -4.60 12.04
C LEU A 140 8.14 -5.99 12.24
N LEU A 141 8.59 -6.61 11.17
CA LEU A 141 9.16 -7.98 11.21
C LEU A 141 10.51 -8.03 11.91
N LYS A 142 11.29 -6.95 11.87
CA LYS A 142 12.57 -6.83 12.55
C LYS A 142 12.45 -6.25 13.96
N ASN A 143 11.26 -5.88 14.38
CA ASN A 143 10.99 -5.23 15.66
C ASN A 143 11.81 -3.94 15.83
N GLU A 144 11.80 -3.13 14.77
CA GLU A 144 12.49 -1.84 14.70
C GLU A 144 11.47 -0.72 14.51
N ASP A 145 11.82 0.51 14.90
CA ASP A 145 10.99 1.68 14.63
C ASP A 145 11.16 2.09 13.14
N PRO A 146 10.07 2.20 12.37
CA PRO A 146 10.17 2.58 10.98
C PRO A 146 10.54 4.06 10.82
N ILE A 147 11.39 4.34 9.82
CA ILE A 147 11.71 5.70 9.40
C ILE A 147 10.97 5.96 8.09
N PHE A 148 9.77 6.54 8.22
CA PHE A 148 8.93 6.83 7.06
C PHE A 148 9.38 8.10 6.34
N VAL A 149 9.16 8.10 5.02
CA VAL A 149 9.33 9.30 4.18
C VAL A 149 8.05 10.13 4.31
N GLU A 150 8.20 11.44 4.48
CA GLU A 150 7.06 12.36 4.55
C GLU A 150 6.32 12.39 3.22
N GLN A 151 4.99 12.36 3.27
CA GLN A 151 4.15 12.43 2.08
C GLN A 151 4.28 13.80 1.43
N PRO A 152 4.62 13.87 0.11
CA PRO A 152 4.86 15.16 -0.56
C PRO A 152 3.59 16.00 -0.78
N LEU A 153 2.41 15.36 -0.73
CA LEU A 153 1.13 16.05 -0.90
C LEU A 153 0.28 15.91 0.34
N GLU A 154 -0.43 17.00 0.69
CA GLU A 154 -1.45 16.96 1.72
C GLU A 154 -2.72 16.25 1.23
N ASP A 155 -3.56 15.81 2.15
CA ASP A 155 -4.82 15.15 1.80
C ASP A 155 -5.71 16.05 0.95
N TRP A 156 -5.89 15.67 -0.31
CA TRP A 156 -6.67 16.38 -1.27
C TRP A 156 -8.16 16.51 -0.86
N GLN A 157 -8.70 15.51 -0.19
CA GLN A 157 -10.10 15.49 0.21
C GLN A 157 -10.43 16.63 1.19
N TYR A 158 -9.52 16.95 2.11
CA TYR A 158 -9.70 18.05 3.04
C TYR A 158 -9.67 19.40 2.34
N LYS A 159 -8.87 19.55 1.31
CA LYS A 159 -8.70 20.81 0.60
C LYS A 159 -9.81 21.11 -0.38
N ASN A 160 -10.48 20.07 -0.87
CA ASN A 160 -11.44 20.17 -1.98
C ASN A 160 -12.85 19.65 -1.62
N SER A 161 -13.08 19.40 -0.35
CA SER A 161 -14.38 18.98 0.16
C SER A 161 -15.32 20.17 0.41
#